data_18ec50175654f86900551b7ef7e635e8
#
_entry.id   18ec50175654f86900551b7ef7e635e8
#
_cell.length_a   1.000
_cell.length_b   1.000
_cell.length_c   1.000
_cell.angle_alpha   90.00
_cell.angle_beta   90.00
_cell.angle_gamma   90.00
#
_symmetry.space_group_name_H-M   'P 1'
#
loop_
_entity.id
_entity.type
_entity.pdbx_description
1 polymer ?
#
loop_
_entity_poly.entity_id
_entity_poly.type
_entity_poly.pdbx_seq_one_letter_code
_entity_poly.pdbx_strand_id
1 'polypeptide(L)'
;MAVKLLHGEQARNAIMTGMNKVADAVKSTLGPKGRNVAFDQKYDVPLVSNDGATIAKQITLKEPFESTGAELIKQVALKSNETAGDGTTTAVVLAQVMISEGLKNLVAGANPVLMKRGMEKATNA
;
A
#
# COMPACT_ATOMS: atom_id res chain seq x y z
N MET A 1 -1.40 -25.45 -9.70
CA MET A 1 -1.13 -24.14 -9.08
C MET A 1 -0.19 -24.36 -7.90
N ALA A 2 0.95 -23.68 -7.90
CA ALA A 2 1.87 -23.77 -6.77
C ALA A 2 1.37 -22.88 -5.61
N VAL A 3 1.37 -23.43 -4.39
CA VAL A 3 1.07 -22.68 -3.17
C VAL A 3 2.37 -22.41 -2.44
N LYS A 4 2.65 -21.14 -2.16
CA LYS A 4 3.81 -20.72 -1.38
C LYS A 4 3.35 -20.39 0.04
N LEU A 5 3.99 -20.97 1.04
CA LEU A 5 3.73 -20.73 2.45
C LEU A 5 4.93 -20.08 3.12
N LEU A 6 4.69 -18.98 3.79
CA LEU A 6 5.63 -18.32 4.70
C LEU A 6 4.94 -18.09 6.03
N HIS A 7 5.70 -18.09 7.11
CA HIS A 7 5.18 -17.92 8.46
C HIS A 7 5.88 -16.78 9.21
N GLY A 8 5.15 -16.17 10.13
CA GLY A 8 5.68 -15.21 11.09
C GLY A 8 6.35 -14.00 10.44
N GLU A 9 7.58 -13.74 10.84
CA GLU A 9 8.33 -12.55 10.43
C GLU A 9 8.62 -12.50 8.92
N GLN A 10 8.91 -13.65 8.30
CA GLN A 10 9.17 -13.69 6.86
C GLN A 10 7.94 -13.25 6.04
N ALA A 11 6.76 -13.72 6.42
CA ALA A 11 5.51 -13.34 5.77
C ALA A 11 5.24 -11.84 5.95
N ARG A 12 5.39 -11.33 7.17
CA ARG A 12 5.20 -9.90 7.46
C ARG A 12 6.16 -9.02 6.66
N ASN A 13 7.43 -9.39 6.59
CA ASN A 13 8.45 -8.64 5.85
C ASN A 13 8.17 -8.62 4.35
N ALA A 14 7.76 -9.75 3.77
CA ALA A 14 7.40 -9.83 2.35
C ALA A 14 6.18 -8.95 2.02
N ILE A 15 5.14 -9.01 2.85
CA ILE A 15 3.94 -8.17 2.71
C ILE A 15 4.30 -6.68 2.81
N MET A 16 5.11 -6.30 3.80
CA MET A 16 5.60 -4.92 3.96
C MET A 16 6.41 -4.44 2.76
N THR A 17 7.28 -5.29 2.22
CA THR A 17 8.06 -4.96 1.03
C THR A 17 7.14 -4.63 -0.15
N GLY A 18 6.11 -5.45 -0.38
CA GLY A 18 5.13 -5.22 -1.44
C GLY A 18 4.32 -3.94 -1.24
N MET A 19 3.86 -3.71 -0.02
CA MET A 19 3.17 -2.47 0.35
C MET A 19 4.03 -1.23 0.10
N ASN A 20 5.29 -1.26 0.54
CA ASN A 20 6.20 -0.14 0.40
C ASN A 20 6.51 0.17 -1.07
N LYS A 21 6.64 -0.84 -1.92
CA LYS A 21 6.87 -0.64 -3.37
C LYS A 21 5.74 0.18 -4.00
N VAL A 22 4.49 -0.12 -3.68
CA VAL A 22 3.33 0.63 -4.20
C VAL A 22 3.23 1.99 -3.53
N ALA A 23 3.32 2.05 -2.21
CA ALA A 23 3.19 3.30 -1.46
C ALA A 23 4.27 4.32 -1.83
N ASP A 24 5.52 3.89 -1.99
CA ASP A 24 6.62 4.78 -2.36
C ASP A 24 6.46 5.34 -3.78
N ALA A 25 5.97 4.52 -4.72
CA ALA A 25 5.65 4.99 -6.07
C ALA A 25 4.54 6.05 -6.05
N VAL A 26 3.45 5.80 -5.33
CA VAL A 26 2.33 6.75 -5.19
C VAL A 26 2.77 8.01 -4.45
N LYS A 27 3.53 7.87 -3.38
CA LYS A 27 4.04 8.97 -2.55
C LYS A 27 4.92 9.95 -3.32
N SER A 28 5.62 9.49 -4.35
CA SER A 28 6.46 10.36 -5.18
C SER A 28 5.69 11.48 -5.90
N THR A 29 4.37 11.34 -6.01
CA THR A 29 3.49 12.33 -6.63
C THR A 29 2.93 13.37 -5.67
N LEU A 30 3.23 13.26 -4.38
CA LEU A 30 2.65 14.11 -3.33
C LEU A 30 3.24 15.53 -3.34
N GLY A 31 2.34 16.51 -3.21
CA GLY A 31 2.69 17.91 -2.97
C GLY A 31 3.18 18.67 -4.20
N PRO A 32 3.59 19.95 -4.02
CA PRO A 32 3.96 20.84 -5.14
C PRO A 32 5.25 20.42 -5.85
N LYS A 33 6.06 19.57 -5.23
CA LYS A 33 7.24 18.94 -5.87
C LYS A 33 6.97 17.50 -6.31
N GLY A 34 5.70 17.11 -6.36
CA GLY A 34 5.28 15.79 -6.82
C GLY A 34 5.75 15.52 -8.25
N ARG A 35 6.19 14.28 -8.50
CA ARG A 35 6.74 13.84 -9.78
C ARG A 35 5.73 12.97 -10.52
N ASN A 36 5.89 12.90 -11.83
CA ASN A 36 5.20 11.90 -12.64
C ASN A 36 5.91 10.56 -12.53
N VAL A 37 5.14 9.47 -12.60
CA VAL A 37 5.66 8.11 -12.67
C VAL A 37 5.44 7.58 -14.09
N ALA A 38 6.49 7.05 -14.69
CA ALA A 38 6.44 6.41 -15.99
C ALA A 38 6.42 4.89 -15.84
N PHE A 39 5.51 4.24 -16.57
CA PHE A 39 5.40 2.78 -16.63
C PHE A 39 5.78 2.31 -18.02
N ASP A 40 6.72 1.37 -18.08
CA ASP A 40 7.04 0.67 -19.32
C ASP A 40 5.95 -0.38 -19.61
N GLN A 41 5.24 -0.19 -20.70
CA GLN A 41 4.21 -1.12 -21.16
C GLN A 41 4.77 -1.96 -22.32
N LYS A 42 4.76 -3.26 -22.14
CA LYS A 42 5.45 -4.22 -23.00
C LYS A 42 5.05 -4.16 -24.50
N TYR A 43 3.88 -3.63 -24.80
CA TYR A 43 3.31 -3.59 -26.17
C TYR A 43 2.63 -2.26 -26.52
N ASP A 44 2.80 -1.23 -25.71
CA ASP A 44 2.11 0.04 -25.88
C ASP A 44 3.01 1.22 -25.53
N VAL A 45 2.52 2.42 -25.77
CA VAL A 45 3.23 3.66 -25.40
C VAL A 45 3.40 3.72 -23.86
N PRO A 46 4.58 4.12 -23.36
CA PRO A 46 4.78 4.26 -21.92
C PRO A 46 3.72 5.16 -21.29
N LEU A 47 3.07 4.67 -20.23
CA LEU A 47 2.11 5.46 -19.47
C LEU A 47 2.84 6.35 -18.49
N VAL A 48 2.59 7.65 -18.55
CA VAL A 48 3.09 8.63 -17.58
C VAL A 48 1.92 9.21 -16.81
N SER A 49 1.97 9.16 -15.48
CA SER A 49 0.90 9.66 -14.63
C SER A 49 1.42 10.23 -13.32
N ASN A 50 0.68 11.19 -12.77
CA ASN A 50 0.84 11.69 -11.41
C ASN A 50 -0.40 11.39 -10.54
N ASP A 51 -1.37 10.65 -11.08
CA ASP A 51 -2.56 10.24 -10.34
C ASP A 51 -2.30 8.98 -9.52
N GLY A 52 -2.45 9.10 -8.19
CA GLY A 52 -2.16 8.01 -7.26
C GLY A 52 -2.96 6.74 -7.51
N ALA A 53 -4.23 6.84 -7.86
CA ALA A 53 -5.07 5.68 -8.17
C ALA A 53 -4.60 4.96 -9.44
N THR A 54 -4.28 5.71 -10.49
CA THR A 54 -3.75 5.19 -11.75
C THR A 54 -2.42 4.49 -11.53
N ILE A 55 -1.51 5.11 -10.79
CA ILE A 55 -0.19 4.54 -10.45
C ILE A 55 -0.37 3.23 -9.69
N ALA A 56 -1.21 3.22 -8.65
CA ALA A 56 -1.46 2.02 -7.86
C ALA A 56 -1.98 0.84 -8.71
N LYS A 57 -2.89 1.11 -9.64
CA LYS A 57 -3.45 0.09 -10.54
C LYS A 57 -2.41 -0.56 -11.45
N GLN A 58 -1.41 0.19 -11.89
CA GLN A 58 -0.42 -0.27 -12.86
C GLN A 58 0.67 -1.15 -12.24
N ILE A 59 0.90 -1.06 -10.94
CA ILE A 59 1.96 -1.82 -10.28
C ILE A 59 1.51 -3.27 -10.08
N THR A 60 2.30 -4.20 -10.62
CA THR A 60 2.10 -5.65 -10.44
C THR A 60 3.40 -6.27 -9.97
N LEU A 61 3.34 -7.06 -8.90
CA LEU A 61 4.50 -7.73 -8.33
C LEU A 61 4.40 -9.24 -8.56
N LYS A 62 5.54 -9.86 -8.85
CA LYS A 62 5.61 -11.30 -9.19
C LYS A 62 5.65 -12.19 -7.95
N GLU A 63 6.30 -11.73 -6.88
CA GLU A 63 6.42 -12.51 -5.65
C GLU A 63 5.04 -12.52 -4.94
N PRO A 64 4.48 -13.70 -4.57
CA PRO A 64 3.10 -13.82 -4.07
C PRO A 64 2.79 -13.01 -2.80
N PHE A 65 3.70 -12.99 -1.82
CA PHE A 65 3.50 -12.24 -0.57
C PHE A 65 3.68 -10.75 -0.76
N GLU A 66 4.64 -10.33 -1.57
CA GLU A 66 4.79 -8.93 -1.97
C GLU A 66 3.54 -8.46 -2.74
N SER A 67 3.02 -9.29 -3.63
CA SER A 67 1.79 -9.02 -4.36
C SER A 67 0.59 -8.83 -3.43
N THR A 68 0.48 -9.66 -2.39
CA THR A 68 -0.57 -9.50 -1.37
C THR A 68 -0.47 -8.15 -0.67
N GLY A 69 0.73 -7.75 -0.26
CA GLY A 69 0.97 -6.43 0.34
C GLY A 69 0.64 -5.29 -0.62
N ALA A 70 1.03 -5.42 -1.88
CA ALA A 70 0.71 -4.44 -2.92
C ALA A 70 -0.80 -4.29 -3.09
N GLU A 71 -1.55 -5.39 -3.13
CA GLU A 71 -3.01 -5.35 -3.27
C GLU A 71 -3.71 -4.66 -2.09
N LEU A 72 -3.21 -4.81 -0.87
CA LEU A 72 -3.75 -4.11 0.30
C LEU A 72 -3.67 -2.58 0.13
N ILE A 73 -2.52 -2.07 -0.30
CA ILE A 73 -2.35 -0.63 -0.55
C ILE A 73 -3.14 -0.15 -1.77
N LYS A 74 -3.24 -0.97 -2.82
CA LYS A 74 -4.10 -0.65 -3.97
C LYS A 74 -5.55 -0.47 -3.54
N GLN A 75 -6.07 -1.33 -2.67
CA GLN A 75 -7.43 -1.21 -2.14
C GLN A 75 -7.64 0.12 -1.40
N VAL A 76 -6.67 0.57 -0.62
CA VAL A 76 -6.73 1.89 0.04
C VAL A 76 -6.84 3.01 -1.00
N ALA A 77 -5.99 2.98 -2.01
CA ALA A 77 -5.98 3.99 -3.08
C ALA A 77 -7.31 4.02 -3.84
N LEU A 78 -7.82 2.86 -4.24
CA LEU A 78 -9.06 2.75 -4.99
C LEU A 78 -10.26 3.18 -4.14
N LYS A 79 -10.32 2.75 -2.89
CA LYS A 79 -11.43 3.11 -1.98
C LYS A 79 -11.48 4.62 -1.71
N SER A 80 -10.34 5.25 -1.50
CA SER A 80 -10.26 6.70 -1.35
C SER A 80 -10.75 7.42 -2.61
N ASN A 81 -10.32 6.95 -3.78
CA ASN A 81 -10.73 7.53 -5.06
C ASN A 81 -12.24 7.36 -5.33
N GLU A 82 -12.80 6.20 -5.04
CA GLU A 82 -14.23 5.93 -5.19
C GLU A 82 -15.09 6.77 -4.24
N THR A 83 -14.65 6.95 -3.01
CA THR A 83 -15.44 7.61 -1.97
C THR A 83 -15.36 9.13 -2.06
N ALA A 84 -14.18 9.67 -2.31
CA ALA A 84 -13.92 11.12 -2.26
C ALA A 84 -13.48 11.71 -3.60
N GLY A 85 -12.99 10.91 -4.53
CA GLY A 85 -12.41 11.37 -5.79
C GLY A 85 -11.11 12.16 -5.64
N ASP A 86 -10.57 12.25 -4.42
CA ASP A 86 -9.40 13.04 -4.06
C ASP A 86 -8.71 12.45 -2.83
N GLY A 87 -7.50 12.93 -2.55
CA GLY A 87 -6.75 12.52 -1.37
C GLY A 87 -6.17 11.11 -1.42
N THR A 88 -6.13 10.49 -2.59
CA THR A 88 -5.63 9.12 -2.78
C THR A 88 -4.20 8.96 -2.27
N THR A 89 -3.30 9.86 -2.66
CA THR A 89 -1.89 9.82 -2.23
C THR A 89 -1.77 9.98 -0.71
N THR A 90 -2.52 10.92 -0.13
CA THR A 90 -2.55 11.13 1.32
C THR A 90 -3.05 9.88 2.06
N ALA A 91 -4.12 9.25 1.57
CA ALA A 91 -4.64 8.01 2.15
C ALA A 91 -3.61 6.87 2.12
N VAL A 92 -2.88 6.73 1.02
CA VAL A 92 -1.81 5.73 0.88
C VAL A 92 -0.65 6.00 1.85
N VAL A 93 -0.22 7.25 1.98
CA VAL A 93 0.85 7.63 2.93
C VAL A 93 0.43 7.33 4.36
N LEU A 94 -0.79 7.70 4.75
CA LEU A 94 -1.32 7.42 6.09
C LEU A 94 -1.42 5.91 6.34
N ALA A 95 -1.92 5.14 5.40
CA ALA A 95 -2.01 3.69 5.51
C ALA A 95 -0.61 3.06 5.69
N GLN A 96 0.37 3.48 4.90
CA GLN A 96 1.75 3.01 5.02
C GLN A 96 2.32 3.24 6.42
N VAL A 97 2.15 4.44 6.97
CA VAL A 97 2.64 4.79 8.30
C VAL A 97 1.91 4.00 9.38
N MET A 98 0.59 3.92 9.32
CA MET A 98 -0.22 3.19 10.29
C MET A 98 0.15 1.70 10.34
N ILE A 99 0.32 1.08 9.19
CA ILE A 99 0.69 -0.34 9.10
C ILE A 99 2.12 -0.56 9.57
N SER A 100 3.05 0.29 9.18
CA SER A 100 4.46 0.24 9.62
C SER A 100 4.56 0.31 11.15
N GLU A 101 3.90 1.27 11.76
CA GLU A 101 3.91 1.44 13.22
C GLU A 101 3.15 0.31 13.93
N GLY A 102 2.03 -0.13 13.37
CA GLY A 102 1.27 -1.26 13.88
C GLY A 102 2.09 -2.54 13.91
N LEU A 103 2.84 -2.83 12.86
CA LEU A 103 3.71 -4.02 12.80
C LEU A 103 4.85 -3.96 13.82
N LYS A 104 5.44 -2.80 14.05
CA LYS A 104 6.45 -2.64 15.12
C LYS A 104 5.87 -3.01 16.48
N ASN A 105 4.66 -2.56 16.78
CA ASN A 105 3.97 -2.89 18.03
C ASN A 105 3.63 -4.38 18.14
N LEU A 106 3.21 -5.02 17.04
CA LEU A 106 2.93 -6.46 17.02
C LEU A 106 4.20 -7.28 17.30
N VAL A 107 5.32 -6.91 16.69
CA VAL A 107 6.63 -7.56 16.94
C VAL A 107 7.05 -7.39 18.40
N ALA A 108 6.75 -6.26 19.03
CA ALA A 108 6.99 -5.98 20.43
C ALA A 108 6.01 -6.70 21.40
N GLY A 109 5.05 -7.44 20.89
CA GLY A 109 4.14 -8.26 21.69
C GLY A 109 2.73 -7.67 21.88
N ALA A 110 2.36 -6.61 21.17
CA ALA A 110 1.02 -6.03 21.26
C ALA A 110 -0.04 -7.01 20.73
N ASN A 111 -1.22 -6.98 21.38
CA ASN A 111 -2.34 -7.83 20.97
C ASN A 111 -3.02 -7.25 19.71
N PRO A 112 -3.08 -8.00 18.59
CA PRO A 112 -3.65 -7.48 17.34
C PRO A 112 -5.14 -7.15 17.43
N VAL A 113 -5.91 -7.88 18.24
CA VAL A 113 -7.35 -7.63 18.44
C VAL A 113 -7.57 -6.30 19.15
N LEU A 114 -6.78 -6.03 20.20
CA LEU A 114 -6.86 -4.75 20.93
C LEU A 114 -6.39 -3.58 20.06
N MET A 115 -5.36 -3.81 19.26
CA MET A 115 -4.87 -2.81 18.29
C MET A 115 -5.96 -2.44 17.27
N LYS A 116 -6.63 -3.43 16.69
CA LYS A 116 -7.76 -3.21 15.77
C LYS A 116 -8.87 -2.40 16.43
N ARG A 117 -9.26 -2.75 17.64
CA ARG A 117 -10.28 -1.99 18.41
C ARG A 117 -9.86 -0.55 18.66
N GLY A 118 -8.58 -0.33 18.98
CA GLY A 118 -8.03 1.03 19.17
C GLY A 118 -8.09 1.85 17.87
N MET A 119 -7.76 1.26 16.73
CA MET A 119 -7.85 1.92 15.43
C MET A 119 -9.30 2.27 15.08
N GLU A 120 -10.25 1.37 15.29
CA GLU A 120 -11.68 1.62 15.08
C GLU A 120 -12.18 2.76 15.98
N LYS A 121 -11.81 2.75 17.25
CA LYS A 121 -12.17 3.81 18.21
C LYS A 121 -11.59 5.17 17.80
N ALA A 122 -10.34 5.20 17.36
CA ALA A 122 -9.70 6.43 16.88
C ALA A 122 -10.37 6.98 15.63
N THR A 123 -10.77 6.10 14.71
CA THR A 123 -11.48 6.49 13.47
C THR A 123 -12.84 7.10 13.75
N ASN A 124 -13.55 6.62 14.78
CA ASN A 124 -14.88 7.09 15.16
C ASN A 124 -14.87 8.32 16.07
N ALA A 125 -13.71 8.75 16.49
CA ALA A 125 -13.59 9.91 17.40
C ALA A 125 -13.76 11.27 16.69
#